data_2c192c96e03a7c7c038f998f980ec03e
#
_entry.id   2c192c96e03a7c7c038f998f980ec03e
#
_cell.length_a   1.000
_cell.length_b   1.000
_cell.length_c   1.000
_cell.angle_alpha   90.00
_cell.angle_beta   90.00
_cell.angle_gamma   90.00
#
_symmetry.space_group_name_H-M   'P 1'
#
loop_
_entity.id
_entity.type
_entity.pdbx_description
1 polymer ?
#
loop_
_entity_poly.entity_id
_entity_poly.type
_entity_poly.pdbx_seq_one_letter_code
_entity_poly.pdbx_strand_id
1 'polypeptide(L)'
;MAQVEAVTRREVAAKPDDVFDALADYSGTRQKLLPEHFSEYEVREGGDGEGTLVHWKLQATSKRVRDCLLDVTEPADDELVETDRNSSMVTTWKVTPGGREDTAVVVVRTVWNGAGGIGGFFEKTFAPKGLGRIYDAMLANLAAATEK
;
A
#
# COMPACT_ATOMS: atom_id res chain seq x y z
N MET A 1 7.28 -11.34 20.34
CA MET A 1 7.15 -9.98 19.80
C MET A 1 5.78 -9.76 19.24
N ALA A 2 5.18 -8.65 19.57
CA ALA A 2 3.85 -8.34 19.07
C ALA A 2 3.91 -7.85 17.62
N GLN A 3 3.03 -8.39 16.79
CA GLN A 3 2.83 -7.89 15.44
C GLN A 3 1.74 -6.83 15.49
N VAL A 4 1.99 -5.70 14.82
CA VAL A 4 1.04 -4.61 14.69
C VAL A 4 0.43 -4.67 13.30
N GLU A 5 -0.86 -4.38 13.21
CA GLU A 5 -1.60 -4.49 11.96
C GLU A 5 -2.46 -3.26 11.73
N ALA A 6 -2.48 -2.80 10.47
CA ALA A 6 -3.41 -1.78 10.01
C ALA A 6 -4.14 -2.33 8.79
N VAL A 7 -5.46 -2.30 8.81
CA VAL A 7 -6.31 -2.81 7.71
C VAL A 7 -7.29 -1.72 7.31
N THR A 8 -7.39 -1.46 6.02
CA THR A 8 -8.35 -0.51 5.46
C THR A 8 -9.02 -1.14 4.25
N ARG A 9 -10.28 -0.86 4.06
CA ARG A 9 -11.11 -1.49 3.05
C ARG A 9 -11.99 -0.46 2.34
N ARG A 10 -12.20 -0.66 1.02
CA ARG A 10 -13.13 0.17 0.26
C ARG A 10 -13.72 -0.60 -0.91
N GLU A 11 -15.01 -0.41 -1.17
CA GLU A 11 -15.64 -0.85 -2.41
C GLU A 11 -15.47 0.23 -3.47
N VAL A 12 -15.08 -0.16 -4.67
CA VAL A 12 -14.79 0.74 -5.79
C VAL A 12 -15.71 0.37 -6.94
N ALA A 13 -16.31 1.36 -7.59
CA ALA A 13 -17.22 1.16 -8.72
C ALA A 13 -16.44 1.01 -10.02
N ALA A 14 -15.62 -0.03 -10.09
CA ALA A 14 -14.82 -0.40 -11.25
C ALA A 14 -14.55 -1.90 -11.22
N LYS A 15 -14.25 -2.47 -12.37
CA LYS A 15 -13.98 -3.92 -12.48
C LYS A 15 -12.72 -4.29 -11.70
N PRO A 16 -12.70 -5.45 -11.04
CA PRO A 16 -11.52 -5.89 -10.29
C PRO A 16 -10.22 -5.84 -11.09
N ASP A 17 -10.24 -6.27 -12.35
CA ASP A 17 -9.03 -6.26 -13.18
C ASP A 17 -8.51 -4.83 -13.41
N ASP A 18 -9.41 -3.88 -13.65
CA ASP A 18 -9.02 -2.48 -13.85
C ASP A 18 -8.43 -1.88 -12.58
N VAL A 19 -9.00 -2.23 -11.44
CA VAL A 19 -8.52 -1.76 -10.14
C VAL A 19 -7.16 -2.36 -9.83
N PHE A 20 -7.00 -3.66 -10.05
CA PHE A 20 -5.72 -4.34 -9.83
C PHE A 20 -4.62 -3.76 -10.74
N ASP A 21 -4.93 -3.57 -12.02
CA ASP A 21 -3.98 -3.01 -12.98
C ASP A 21 -3.52 -1.60 -12.56
N ALA A 22 -4.43 -0.80 -12.03
CA ALA A 22 -4.09 0.54 -11.54
C ALA A 22 -3.13 0.47 -10.34
N LEU A 23 -3.38 -0.44 -9.41
CA LEU A 23 -2.50 -0.63 -8.25
C LEU A 23 -1.12 -1.15 -8.66
N ALA A 24 -1.07 -2.04 -9.63
CA ALA A 24 0.17 -2.68 -10.08
C ALA A 24 1.00 -1.80 -11.02
N ASP A 25 0.42 -0.72 -11.53
CA ASP A 25 1.10 0.18 -12.45
C ASP A 25 1.98 1.18 -11.70
N TYR A 26 3.11 0.70 -11.21
CA TYR A 26 4.04 1.50 -10.41
C TYR A 26 4.70 2.61 -11.23
N SER A 27 4.84 2.42 -12.54
CA SER A 27 5.47 3.40 -13.42
C SER A 27 4.54 4.54 -13.82
N GLY A 28 3.25 4.42 -13.55
CA GLY A 28 2.26 5.42 -13.94
C GLY A 28 1.24 5.70 -12.87
N THR A 29 0.13 4.98 -12.90
CA THR A 29 -1.04 5.26 -12.05
C THR A 29 -0.72 5.21 -10.55
N ARG A 30 0.08 4.25 -10.10
CA ARG A 30 0.35 4.07 -8.67
C ARG A 30 0.93 5.32 -8.03
N GLN A 31 1.84 6.01 -8.69
CA GLN A 31 2.43 7.23 -8.17
C GLN A 31 1.38 8.32 -7.94
N LYS A 32 0.37 8.37 -8.81
CA LYS A 32 -0.69 9.37 -8.73
C LYS A 32 -1.67 9.13 -7.59
N LEU A 33 -1.66 7.92 -7.00
CA LEU A 33 -2.54 7.58 -5.89
C LEU A 33 -1.98 8.03 -4.54
N LEU A 34 -0.70 8.36 -4.48
CA LEU A 34 -0.02 8.65 -3.22
C LEU A 34 -0.36 10.03 -2.71
N PRO A 35 -0.82 10.14 -1.44
CA PRO A 35 -1.02 11.45 -0.82
C PRO A 35 0.32 12.12 -0.51
N GLU A 36 0.25 13.34 0.00
CA GLU A 36 1.42 14.17 0.27
C GLU A 36 2.40 13.59 1.29
N HIS A 37 1.98 12.56 2.03
CA HIS A 37 2.84 11.87 2.99
C HIS A 37 4.02 11.15 2.31
N PHE A 38 3.90 10.88 1.02
CA PHE A 38 4.91 10.17 0.25
C PHE A 38 5.78 11.14 -0.55
N SER A 39 7.06 10.83 -0.64
CA SER A 39 8.01 11.64 -1.43
C SER A 39 9.11 10.75 -2.00
N GLU A 40 9.90 11.30 -2.92
CA GLU A 40 11.05 10.64 -3.54
C GLU A 40 10.70 9.28 -4.11
N TYR A 41 9.59 9.22 -4.81
CA TYR A 41 9.11 8.01 -5.49
C TYR A 41 10.00 7.68 -6.68
N GLU A 42 10.46 6.44 -6.73
CA GLU A 42 11.31 5.98 -7.83
C GLU A 42 11.12 4.49 -8.07
N VAL A 43 10.80 4.13 -9.30
CA VAL A 43 10.79 2.72 -9.72
C VAL A 43 12.21 2.38 -10.15
N ARG A 44 12.82 1.43 -9.46
CA ARG A 44 14.21 1.03 -9.71
C ARG A 44 14.35 -0.18 -10.61
N GLU A 45 13.36 -1.08 -10.56
CA GLU A 45 13.31 -2.28 -11.42
C GLU A 45 11.84 -2.57 -11.71
N GLY A 46 11.57 -3.16 -12.86
CA GLY A 46 10.22 -3.50 -13.26
C GLY A 46 9.36 -2.28 -13.50
N GLY A 47 8.22 -2.23 -12.86
CA GLY A 47 7.26 -1.12 -12.97
C GLY A 47 5.82 -1.56 -13.11
N ASP A 48 5.59 -2.86 -13.28
CA ASP A 48 4.26 -3.42 -13.41
C ASP A 48 4.20 -4.74 -12.62
N GLY A 49 3.57 -4.70 -11.46
CA GLY A 49 3.34 -5.89 -10.62
C GLY A 49 4.59 -6.63 -10.21
N GLU A 50 4.52 -7.94 -10.32
CA GLU A 50 5.59 -8.87 -9.92
C GLU A 50 6.95 -8.46 -10.48
N GLY A 51 7.96 -8.44 -9.61
CA GLY A 51 9.32 -8.09 -10.01
C GLY A 51 9.64 -6.60 -9.93
N THR A 52 8.71 -5.77 -9.53
CA THR A 52 8.96 -4.35 -9.31
C THR A 52 9.78 -4.15 -8.05
N LEU A 53 10.75 -3.26 -8.13
CA LEU A 53 11.47 -2.72 -6.99
C LEU A 53 11.21 -1.22 -6.99
N VAL A 54 10.56 -0.71 -5.94
CA VAL A 54 10.13 0.68 -5.86
C VAL A 54 10.59 1.30 -4.55
N HIS A 55 11.01 2.55 -4.65
CA HIS A 55 11.45 3.36 -3.51
C HIS A 55 10.45 4.48 -3.25
N TRP A 56 10.18 4.76 -1.98
CA TRP A 56 9.57 6.02 -1.55
C TRP A 56 9.95 6.34 -0.12
N LYS A 57 9.76 7.61 0.23
CA LYS A 57 9.82 8.03 1.62
C LYS A 57 8.41 8.26 2.10
N LEU A 58 8.11 7.78 3.29
CA LEU A 58 6.78 7.92 3.89
C LEU A 58 6.92 8.73 5.18
N GLN A 59 6.28 9.90 5.20
CA GLN A 59 6.25 10.73 6.39
C GLN A 59 5.12 10.27 7.30
N ALA A 60 5.46 9.49 8.32
CA ALA A 60 4.49 8.92 9.24
C ALA A 60 4.01 9.95 10.27
N THR A 61 4.89 10.85 10.70
CA THR A 61 4.60 11.95 11.61
C THR A 61 5.34 13.19 11.14
N SER A 62 5.06 14.34 11.78
CA SER A 62 5.76 15.59 11.43
C SER A 62 7.27 15.52 11.63
N LYS A 63 7.75 14.57 12.44
CA LYS A 63 9.17 14.44 12.79
C LYS A 63 9.86 13.20 12.19
N ARG A 64 9.12 12.30 11.57
CA ARG A 64 9.65 11.02 11.15
C ARG A 64 9.34 10.73 9.69
N VAL A 65 10.39 10.42 8.95
CA VAL A 65 10.28 9.98 7.57
C VAL A 65 10.91 8.59 7.48
N ARG A 66 10.16 7.65 6.90
CA ARG A 66 10.62 6.28 6.69
C ARG A 66 11.09 6.13 5.26
N ASP A 67 12.29 5.59 5.11
CA ASP A 67 12.84 5.26 3.79
C ASP A 67 12.44 3.83 3.47
N CYS A 68 11.59 3.65 2.46
CA CYS A 68 11.04 2.36 2.08
C CYS A 68 11.59 1.90 0.74
N LEU A 69 12.02 0.65 0.68
CA LEU A 69 12.47 0.02 -0.54
C LEU A 69 11.75 -1.33 -0.66
N LEU A 70 10.83 -1.40 -1.59
CA LEU A 70 9.81 -2.45 -1.59
C LEU A 70 10.00 -3.39 -2.77
N ASP A 71 10.09 -4.69 -2.44
CA ASP A 71 9.98 -5.77 -3.42
C ASP A 71 8.51 -6.10 -3.61
N VAL A 72 8.05 -6.12 -4.85
CA VAL A 72 6.67 -6.40 -5.19
C VAL A 72 6.53 -7.81 -5.74
N THR A 73 5.58 -8.55 -5.18
CA THR A 73 5.27 -9.91 -5.64
C THR A 73 3.75 -10.07 -5.81
N GLU A 74 3.36 -11.03 -6.64
CA GLU A 74 1.94 -11.38 -6.87
C GLU A 74 1.74 -12.85 -6.52
N PRO A 75 1.56 -13.19 -5.25
CA PRO A 75 1.39 -14.60 -4.85
C PRO A 75 0.10 -15.23 -5.36
N ALA A 76 -0.88 -14.41 -5.78
CA ALA A 76 -2.12 -14.84 -6.39
C ALA A 76 -2.59 -13.78 -7.38
N ASP A 77 -3.53 -14.12 -8.25
CA ASP A 77 -4.04 -13.20 -9.30
C ASP A 77 -4.70 -11.95 -8.74
N ASP A 78 -5.17 -12.01 -7.50
CA ASP A 78 -5.87 -10.91 -6.83
C ASP A 78 -5.05 -10.26 -5.72
N GLU A 79 -3.79 -10.63 -5.56
CA GLU A 79 -2.94 -10.14 -4.47
C GLU A 79 -1.65 -9.50 -4.96
N LEU A 80 -1.33 -8.37 -4.34
CA LEU A 80 -0.10 -7.63 -4.58
C LEU A 80 0.57 -7.43 -3.23
N VAL A 81 1.79 -7.91 -3.07
CA VAL A 81 2.52 -7.85 -1.79
C VAL A 81 3.76 -6.99 -1.94
N GLU A 82 3.89 -6.04 -1.01
CA GLU A 82 5.00 -5.09 -0.96
C GLU A 82 5.80 -5.35 0.30
N THR A 83 7.00 -5.90 0.14
CA THR A 83 7.87 -6.25 1.27
C THR A 83 9.01 -5.24 1.36
N ASP A 84 9.07 -4.52 2.49
CA ASP A 84 10.11 -3.50 2.70
C ASP A 84 11.44 -4.16 3.07
N ARG A 85 12.49 -3.80 2.33
CA ARG A 85 13.84 -4.27 2.65
C ARG A 85 14.44 -3.60 3.88
N ASN A 86 13.92 -2.44 4.24
CA ASN A 86 14.49 -1.60 5.30
C ASN A 86 13.82 -1.81 6.67
N SER A 87 12.78 -2.63 6.73
CA SER A 87 12.04 -2.87 7.99
C SER A 87 11.31 -4.21 7.93
N SER A 88 10.52 -4.50 8.96
CA SER A 88 9.67 -5.68 8.99
C SER A 88 8.31 -5.48 8.31
N MET A 89 8.10 -4.29 7.73
CA MET A 89 6.79 -3.94 7.16
C MET A 89 6.48 -4.73 5.89
N VAL A 90 5.29 -5.34 5.85
CA VAL A 90 4.75 -6.01 4.68
C VAL A 90 3.34 -5.51 4.44
N THR A 91 3.07 -5.03 3.24
CA THR A 91 1.74 -4.56 2.84
C THR A 91 1.17 -5.47 1.78
N THR A 92 -0.06 -5.92 1.99
CA THR A 92 -0.79 -6.75 1.04
C THR A 92 -2.02 -5.98 0.55
N TRP A 93 -2.16 -5.91 -0.77
CA TRP A 93 -3.33 -5.37 -1.45
C TRP A 93 -4.09 -6.53 -2.04
N LYS A 94 -5.36 -6.68 -1.67
CA LYS A 94 -6.21 -7.73 -2.22
C LYS A 94 -7.42 -7.09 -2.91
N VAL A 95 -7.65 -7.48 -4.16
CA VAL A 95 -8.74 -6.96 -4.98
C VAL A 95 -9.67 -8.11 -5.34
N THR A 96 -10.92 -8.06 -4.88
CA THR A 96 -11.91 -9.10 -5.13
C THR A 96 -13.18 -8.49 -5.72
N PRO A 97 -14.02 -9.31 -6.39
CA PRO A 97 -15.30 -8.81 -6.90
C PRO A 97 -16.15 -8.22 -5.77
N GLY A 98 -16.81 -7.11 -6.06
CA GLY A 98 -17.73 -6.47 -5.12
C GLY A 98 -19.09 -7.12 -5.11
N GLY A 99 -20.01 -6.52 -4.35
CA GLY A 99 -21.37 -7.03 -4.20
C GLY A 99 -22.24 -6.79 -5.42
N ARG A 100 -21.82 -5.93 -6.34
CA ARG A 100 -22.55 -5.65 -7.58
C ARG A 100 -21.62 -5.89 -8.77
N GLU A 101 -22.24 -6.05 -9.95
CA GLU A 101 -21.51 -6.19 -11.20
C GLU A 101 -20.62 -4.96 -11.43
N ASP A 102 -19.43 -5.19 -11.95
CA ASP A 102 -18.45 -4.15 -12.25
C ASP A 102 -18.05 -3.32 -11.02
N THR A 103 -18.00 -3.98 -9.86
CA THR A 103 -17.45 -3.39 -8.63
C THR A 103 -16.36 -4.29 -8.07
N ALA A 104 -15.48 -3.68 -7.27
CA ALA A 104 -14.39 -4.39 -6.62
C ALA A 104 -14.30 -3.99 -5.15
N VAL A 105 -13.85 -4.91 -4.32
CA VAL A 105 -13.50 -4.61 -2.93
C VAL A 105 -11.99 -4.66 -2.83
N VAL A 106 -11.39 -3.56 -2.36
CA VAL A 106 -9.96 -3.47 -2.14
C VAL A 106 -9.71 -3.49 -0.64
N VAL A 107 -8.87 -4.43 -0.20
CA VAL A 107 -8.41 -4.49 1.19
C VAL A 107 -6.91 -4.29 1.19
N VAL A 108 -6.44 -3.31 1.94
CA VAL A 108 -5.02 -3.10 2.17
C VAL A 108 -4.69 -3.44 3.61
N ARG A 109 -3.70 -4.29 3.81
CA ARG A 109 -3.29 -4.76 5.13
C ARG A 109 -1.79 -4.60 5.25
N THR A 110 -1.36 -3.87 6.28
CA THR A 110 0.06 -3.70 6.58
C THR A 110 0.34 -4.28 7.94
N VAL A 111 1.40 -5.08 8.03
CA VAL A 111 1.85 -5.66 9.29
C VAL A 111 3.32 -5.31 9.50
N TRP A 112 3.69 -5.14 10.77
CA TRP A 112 5.08 -4.91 11.15
C TRP A 112 5.29 -5.38 12.59
N ASN A 113 6.56 -5.57 12.96
CA ASN A 113 6.90 -5.97 14.33
C ASN A 113 7.02 -4.71 15.18
N GLY A 114 6.19 -4.62 16.21
CA GLY A 114 6.10 -3.44 17.05
C GLY A 114 6.75 -3.55 18.43
N ALA A 115 7.36 -4.68 18.74
CA ALA A 115 7.83 -4.92 20.10
C ALA A 115 9.32 -4.65 20.29
N GLY A 116 9.66 -3.97 21.36
CA GLY A 116 11.03 -3.81 21.88
C GLY A 116 11.99 -3.05 20.98
N GLY A 117 12.98 -2.42 21.56
CA GLY A 117 14.07 -1.76 20.84
C GLY A 117 13.62 -0.89 19.68
N ILE A 118 14.22 -1.10 18.54
CA ILE A 118 13.88 -0.36 17.30
C ILE A 118 12.43 -0.64 16.87
N GLY A 119 11.95 -1.87 17.06
CA GLY A 119 10.57 -2.24 16.76
C GLY A 119 9.55 -1.45 17.54
N GLY A 120 9.78 -1.27 18.85
CA GLY A 120 8.89 -0.46 19.69
C GLY A 120 8.85 1.00 19.25
N PHE A 121 9.98 1.50 18.83
CA PHE A 121 10.09 2.84 18.30
C PHE A 121 9.29 2.98 16.99
N PHE A 122 9.38 1.98 16.12
CA PHE A 122 8.63 1.94 14.88
C PHE A 122 7.11 1.99 15.14
N GLU A 123 6.66 1.19 16.10
CA GLU A 123 5.25 1.15 16.48
C GLU A 123 4.72 2.52 16.90
N LYS A 124 5.51 3.27 17.67
CA LYS A 124 5.13 4.62 18.10
C LYS A 124 5.05 5.58 16.92
N THR A 125 5.85 5.36 15.88
CA THR A 125 5.90 6.22 14.71
C THR A 125 4.73 5.94 13.78
N PHE A 126 4.34 4.67 13.64
CA PHE A 126 3.25 4.24 12.76
C PHE A 126 2.09 3.70 13.58
N ALA A 127 1.36 4.59 14.26
CA ALA A 127 0.13 4.16 14.89
C ALA A 127 -0.85 3.65 13.81
N PRO A 128 -1.53 2.51 14.04
CA PRO A 128 -2.44 1.95 13.02
C PRO A 128 -3.47 2.94 12.50
N LYS A 129 -3.99 3.83 13.34
CA LYS A 129 -4.95 4.84 12.92
C LYS A 129 -4.35 5.84 11.91
N GLY A 130 -3.11 6.23 12.12
CA GLY A 130 -2.42 7.16 11.21
C GLY A 130 -2.22 6.54 9.85
N LEU A 131 -1.76 5.30 9.82
CA LEU A 131 -1.56 4.57 8.58
C LEU A 131 -2.90 4.30 7.88
N GLY A 132 -3.95 4.01 8.65
CA GLY A 132 -5.30 3.83 8.12
C GLY A 132 -5.79 5.06 7.36
N ARG A 133 -5.54 6.26 7.89
CA ARG A 133 -5.91 7.50 7.20
C ARG A 133 -5.17 7.69 5.88
N ILE A 134 -3.89 7.31 5.86
CA ILE A 134 -3.08 7.36 4.64
C ILE A 134 -3.65 6.42 3.59
N TYR A 135 -4.00 5.20 3.99
CA TYR A 135 -4.59 4.22 3.08
C TYR A 135 -5.99 4.61 2.63
N ASP A 136 -6.81 5.22 3.52
CA ASP A 136 -8.12 5.75 3.11
C ASP A 136 -7.96 6.79 2.00
N ALA A 137 -6.97 7.67 2.11
CA ALA A 137 -6.68 8.66 1.07
C ALA A 137 -6.25 7.99 -0.23
N MET A 138 -5.39 6.98 -0.15
CA MET A 138 -4.94 6.22 -1.33
C MET A 138 -6.11 5.51 -2.01
N LEU A 139 -6.99 4.89 -1.22
CA LEU A 139 -8.15 4.18 -1.77
C LEU A 139 -9.14 5.16 -2.40
N ALA A 140 -9.33 6.35 -1.82
CA ALA A 140 -10.15 7.39 -2.44
C ALA A 140 -9.56 7.84 -3.78
N ASN A 141 -8.25 8.00 -3.85
CA ASN A 141 -7.57 8.35 -5.10
C ASN A 141 -7.68 7.22 -6.13
N LEU A 142 -7.58 5.98 -5.68
CA LEU A 142 -7.75 4.81 -6.55
C LEU A 142 -9.16 4.79 -7.14
N ALA A 143 -10.17 5.03 -6.31
CA ALA A 143 -11.55 5.10 -6.78
C ALA A 143 -11.71 6.20 -7.83
N ALA A 144 -11.17 7.39 -7.56
CA ALA A 144 -11.24 8.50 -8.52
C ALA A 144 -10.54 8.18 -9.85
N ALA A 145 -9.46 7.39 -9.80
CA ALA A 145 -8.70 7.03 -11.00
C ALA A 145 -9.37 5.94 -11.84
N THR A 146 -10.20 5.09 -11.24
CA THR A 146 -10.74 3.89 -11.89
C THR A 146 -12.26 3.94 -12.10
N GLU A 147 -12.99 4.67 -11.29
CA GLU A 147 -14.45 4.83 -11.47
C GLU A 147 -14.75 5.69 -12.68
N LYS A 148 -15.75 5.28 -13.44
CA LYS A 148 -16.17 6.00 -14.64
C LYS A 148 -17.57 6.58 -14.48
#